data_348a231ffa14c01f2762537515cf7e5d
#
_entry.id   348a231ffa14c01f2762537515cf7e5d
#
_cell.length_a   1.000
_cell.length_b   1.000
_cell.length_c   1.000
_cell.angle_alpha   90.00
_cell.angle_beta   90.00
_cell.angle_gamma   90.00
#
_symmetry.space_group_name_H-M   'P 1'
#
loop_
_entity.id
_entity.type
_entity.pdbx_description
1 polymer ?
#
loop_
_entity_poly.entity_id
_entity_poly.type
_entity_poly.pdbx_seq_one_letter_code
_entity_poly.pdbx_strand_id
1 'polypeptide(L)'
;MGSARAEMTKDAGEYLVAQAATRPTNDAGQDGGNNSDILVVARQQVLQRGEGLNQDQVLAVLQLPDDRLEELLALAHEVRMRWCGPEVEVEGIISLKTGGCPEDCHFCSQSGLFASPVRSAWLDIPSLVEAAKQTAKSGATEFCIVAAVRGPDERLMAQVAAGIEAIRNEVEINIACSLGMLTAEQVDQLAARGVHRYNHNLETARSFFANVVTTHTWEERWQTLSMVRDAGMEVCCGGILGMGETLQQRAEFAAELAELGPDEVPLNFLNPRPGTPFADLEVMPVGDALKAVAAFRLALPRTMLRFAGGREITLGDLGAKRGILGGINAVIVGNYLTTLGRPAEADLELLDELQMPLKALNASL
;
A
#
# COMPACT_ATOMS: atom_id res chain seq x y z
N MET A 1 -33.25 16.84 -4.13
CA MET A 1 -31.80 16.71 -3.98
C MET A 1 -31.28 15.26 -4.16
N GLY A 2 -32.11 14.34 -4.62
CA GLY A 2 -31.76 12.90 -4.76
C GLY A 2 -31.47 12.41 -6.20
N SER A 3 -31.70 13.22 -7.24
CA SER A 3 -31.52 12.76 -8.62
C SER A 3 -30.19 13.18 -9.26
N ALA A 4 -29.54 14.22 -8.77
CA ALA A 4 -28.27 14.71 -9.34
C ALA A 4 -27.06 13.86 -8.92
N ARG A 5 -27.13 13.12 -7.81
CA ARG A 5 -26.01 12.25 -7.35
C ARG A 5 -25.86 10.95 -8.14
N ALA A 6 -26.95 10.45 -8.74
CA ALA A 6 -26.92 9.18 -9.48
C ALA A 6 -26.40 9.33 -10.93
N GLU A 7 -26.47 10.52 -11.50
CA GLU A 7 -25.95 10.78 -12.86
C GLU A 7 -24.45 11.07 -12.88
N MET A 8 -23.88 11.61 -11.79
CA MET A 8 -22.45 12.00 -11.75
C MET A 8 -21.49 10.82 -11.57
N THR A 9 -21.94 9.68 -10.99
CA THR A 9 -21.14 8.46 -10.87
C THR A 9 -21.01 7.67 -12.19
N LYS A 10 -21.82 7.98 -13.20
CA LYS A 10 -21.69 7.37 -14.53
C LYS A 10 -20.51 7.93 -15.35
N ASP A 11 -20.18 9.20 -15.18
CA ASP A 11 -19.21 9.90 -16.04
C ASP A 11 -17.76 9.40 -15.84
N ALA A 12 -17.35 9.08 -14.62
CA ALA A 12 -15.98 8.56 -14.35
C ALA A 12 -15.78 7.14 -14.91
N GLY A 13 -16.82 6.31 -14.90
CA GLY A 13 -16.83 4.98 -15.51
C GLY A 13 -16.87 5.05 -17.05
N GLU A 14 -17.58 6.04 -17.61
CA GLU A 14 -17.68 6.23 -19.06
C GLU A 14 -16.36 6.70 -19.68
N TYR A 15 -15.50 7.42 -18.96
CA TYR A 15 -14.20 7.88 -19.46
C TYR A 15 -13.24 6.72 -19.76
N LEU A 16 -13.26 5.65 -18.97
CA LEU A 16 -12.47 4.45 -19.23
C LEU A 16 -13.15 3.49 -20.23
N VAL A 17 -14.48 3.43 -20.24
CA VAL A 17 -15.25 2.56 -21.13
C VAL A 17 -15.32 3.12 -22.57
N ALA A 18 -15.36 4.44 -22.77
CA ALA A 18 -15.43 5.04 -24.09
C ALA A 18 -14.18 4.81 -24.96
N GLN A 19 -13.01 4.58 -24.35
CA GLN A 19 -11.79 4.26 -25.11
C GLN A 19 -11.68 2.78 -25.52
N ALA A 20 -12.39 1.88 -24.85
CA ALA A 20 -12.38 0.44 -25.14
C ALA A 20 -13.35 0.04 -26.29
N ALA A 21 -14.31 0.91 -26.65
CA ALA A 21 -15.41 0.55 -27.57
C ALA A 21 -15.12 0.74 -29.08
N THR A 22 -13.94 1.21 -29.50
CA THR A 22 -13.66 1.51 -30.91
C THR A 22 -12.50 0.70 -31.49
N ARG A 23 -12.68 -0.62 -31.69
CA ARG A 23 -11.93 -1.39 -32.71
C ARG A 23 -12.74 -2.58 -33.23
N PRO A 24 -12.75 -2.84 -34.55
CA PRO A 24 -13.39 -4.01 -35.12
C PRO A 24 -12.52 -5.24 -34.90
N THR A 25 -13.20 -6.34 -34.53
CA THR A 25 -12.64 -7.70 -34.42
C THR A 25 -12.21 -8.21 -35.79
N ASN A 26 -10.91 -8.45 -35.96
CA ASN A 26 -10.43 -9.33 -37.02
C ASN A 26 -10.18 -10.74 -36.46
N ASP A 27 -11.01 -11.64 -36.94
CA ASP A 27 -10.95 -13.05 -36.73
C ASP A 27 -9.81 -13.66 -37.58
N ALA A 28 -8.87 -14.36 -36.96
CA ALA A 28 -8.15 -15.51 -37.59
C ALA A 28 -7.13 -16.14 -36.63
N GLY A 29 -7.26 -17.43 -36.36
CA GLY A 29 -6.18 -18.28 -35.88
C GLY A 29 -6.56 -19.14 -34.67
N GLN A 30 -7.20 -20.30 -34.97
CA GLN A 30 -7.30 -21.40 -34.02
C GLN A 30 -5.90 -21.94 -33.70
N ASP A 31 -5.53 -21.93 -32.42
CA ASP A 31 -4.60 -22.91 -31.89
C ASP A 31 -5.16 -23.48 -30.58
N GLY A 32 -5.29 -24.81 -30.58
CA GLY A 32 -6.00 -25.58 -29.56
C GLY A 32 -5.18 -25.73 -28.28
N GLY A 33 -5.42 -24.87 -27.35
CA GLY A 33 -5.12 -24.99 -25.92
C GLY A 33 -6.23 -24.26 -25.19
N ASN A 34 -6.84 -24.90 -24.19
CA ASN A 34 -7.93 -24.35 -23.39
C ASN A 34 -7.38 -23.21 -22.50
N ASN A 35 -6.88 -22.13 -23.13
CA ASN A 35 -6.36 -20.94 -22.47
C ASN A 35 -7.45 -19.88 -22.51
N SER A 36 -8.43 -20.00 -21.60
CA SER A 36 -9.42 -18.93 -21.40
C SER A 36 -8.68 -17.65 -21.12
N ASP A 37 -9.03 -16.55 -21.84
CA ASP A 37 -8.47 -15.23 -21.61
C ASP A 37 -8.49 -14.90 -20.12
N ILE A 38 -7.33 -14.55 -19.54
CA ILE A 38 -7.18 -14.30 -18.11
C ILE A 38 -8.12 -13.20 -17.61
N LEU A 39 -8.46 -12.19 -18.41
CA LEU A 39 -9.40 -11.16 -18.01
C LEU A 39 -10.85 -11.68 -17.96
N VAL A 40 -11.21 -12.63 -18.80
CA VAL A 40 -12.51 -13.32 -18.71
C VAL A 40 -12.57 -14.17 -17.44
N VAL A 41 -11.50 -14.92 -17.14
CA VAL A 41 -11.39 -15.70 -15.89
C VAL A 41 -11.49 -14.79 -14.68
N ALA A 42 -10.72 -13.69 -14.65
CA ALA A 42 -10.73 -12.73 -13.55
C ALA A 42 -12.11 -12.10 -13.36
N ARG A 43 -12.84 -11.76 -14.44
CA ARG A 43 -14.21 -11.24 -14.35
C ARG A 43 -15.15 -12.21 -13.68
N GLN A 44 -15.09 -13.47 -14.03
CA GLN A 44 -15.96 -14.51 -13.45
C GLN A 44 -15.57 -14.83 -12.00
N GLN A 45 -14.28 -15.00 -11.73
CA GLN A 45 -13.76 -15.41 -10.42
C GLN A 45 -13.79 -14.24 -9.42
N VAL A 46 -13.19 -13.10 -9.80
CA VAL A 46 -12.97 -11.99 -8.86
C VAL A 46 -14.16 -11.05 -8.79
N LEU A 47 -14.63 -10.55 -9.94
CA LEU A 47 -15.72 -9.56 -9.95
C LEU A 47 -17.05 -10.18 -9.52
N GLN A 48 -17.38 -11.40 -10.01
CA GLN A 48 -18.68 -12.01 -9.75
C GLN A 48 -18.71 -12.77 -8.41
N ARG A 49 -17.65 -13.54 -8.06
CA ARG A 49 -17.63 -14.37 -6.86
C ARG A 49 -16.83 -13.77 -5.70
N GLY A 50 -15.96 -12.78 -5.95
CA GLY A 50 -15.08 -12.17 -4.94
C GLY A 50 -13.95 -13.09 -4.49
N GLU A 51 -13.58 -14.08 -5.30
CA GLU A 51 -12.47 -14.99 -5.08
C GLU A 51 -11.21 -14.42 -5.74
N GLY A 52 -10.15 -14.15 -4.96
CA GLY A 52 -8.89 -13.63 -5.49
C GLY A 52 -8.23 -14.57 -6.50
N LEU A 53 -7.43 -14.00 -7.42
CA LEU A 53 -6.61 -14.78 -8.34
C LEU A 53 -5.49 -15.49 -7.57
N ASN A 54 -5.18 -16.73 -7.99
CA ASN A 54 -4.01 -17.45 -7.48
C ASN A 54 -2.72 -16.97 -8.16
N GLN A 55 -1.56 -17.49 -7.71
CA GLN A 55 -0.24 -17.07 -8.19
C GLN A 55 -0.07 -17.18 -9.71
N ASP A 56 -0.48 -18.30 -10.33
CA ASP A 56 -0.33 -18.49 -11.78
C ASP A 56 -1.22 -17.53 -12.58
N GLN A 57 -2.41 -17.27 -12.08
CA GLN A 57 -3.35 -16.31 -12.68
C GLN A 57 -2.83 -14.87 -12.53
N VAL A 58 -2.25 -14.50 -11.38
CA VAL A 58 -1.59 -13.21 -11.17
C VAL A 58 -0.42 -13.05 -12.14
N LEU A 59 0.40 -14.09 -12.31
CA LEU A 59 1.49 -14.07 -13.29
C LEU A 59 0.98 -13.82 -14.71
N ALA A 60 -0.09 -14.50 -15.11
CA ALA A 60 -0.72 -14.30 -16.42
C ALA A 60 -1.23 -12.86 -16.61
N VAL A 61 -1.76 -12.24 -15.56
CA VAL A 61 -2.16 -10.80 -15.57
C VAL A 61 -0.94 -9.91 -15.74
N LEU A 62 0.14 -10.15 -14.99
CA LEU A 62 1.37 -9.37 -15.07
C LEU A 62 2.06 -9.46 -16.44
N GLN A 63 1.84 -10.56 -17.17
CA GLN A 63 2.38 -10.82 -18.50
C GLN A 63 1.50 -10.27 -19.64
N LEU A 64 0.36 -9.66 -19.34
CA LEU A 64 -0.48 -9.07 -20.37
C LEU A 64 0.29 -8.02 -21.19
N PRO A 65 0.09 -7.99 -22.52
CA PRO A 65 0.71 -6.96 -23.35
C PRO A 65 0.16 -5.56 -23.02
N ASP A 66 0.92 -4.54 -23.35
CA ASP A 66 0.61 -3.14 -22.94
C ASP A 66 -0.67 -2.60 -23.58
N ASP A 67 -1.07 -3.11 -24.74
CA ASP A 67 -2.30 -2.72 -25.41
C ASP A 67 -3.56 -3.24 -24.68
N ARG A 68 -3.41 -4.14 -23.71
CA ARG A 68 -4.51 -4.62 -22.86
C ARG A 68 -4.55 -3.95 -21.49
N LEU A 69 -3.65 -2.99 -21.22
CA LEU A 69 -3.57 -2.33 -19.91
C LEU A 69 -4.87 -1.62 -19.53
N GLU A 70 -5.52 -0.92 -20.48
CA GLU A 70 -6.77 -0.18 -20.18
C GLU A 70 -7.91 -1.14 -19.84
N GLU A 71 -8.00 -2.28 -20.51
CA GLU A 71 -8.99 -3.32 -20.19
C GLU A 71 -8.77 -3.90 -18.79
N LEU A 72 -7.51 -4.15 -18.45
CA LEU A 72 -7.12 -4.63 -17.11
C LEU A 72 -7.46 -3.62 -16.02
N LEU A 73 -7.12 -2.34 -16.21
CA LEU A 73 -7.41 -1.28 -15.23
C LEU A 73 -8.92 -1.09 -15.05
N ALA A 74 -9.70 -1.14 -16.13
CA ALA A 74 -11.15 -1.06 -16.07
C ALA A 74 -11.74 -2.22 -15.24
N LEU A 75 -11.27 -3.45 -15.45
CA LEU A 75 -11.72 -4.60 -14.65
C LEU A 75 -11.33 -4.45 -13.17
N ALA A 76 -10.10 -4.02 -12.88
CA ALA A 76 -9.66 -3.79 -11.50
C ALA A 76 -10.47 -2.69 -10.81
N HIS A 77 -10.86 -1.64 -11.56
CA HIS A 77 -11.79 -0.61 -11.07
C HIS A 77 -13.16 -1.20 -10.71
N GLU A 78 -13.77 -1.98 -11.61
CA GLU A 78 -15.04 -2.64 -11.35
C GLU A 78 -14.96 -3.53 -10.08
N VAL A 79 -13.86 -4.28 -9.91
CA VAL A 79 -13.62 -5.11 -8.72
C VAL A 79 -13.52 -4.25 -7.46
N ARG A 80 -12.73 -3.17 -7.50
CA ARG A 80 -12.61 -2.23 -6.39
C ARG A 80 -13.96 -1.64 -6.01
N MET A 81 -14.72 -1.13 -6.99
CA MET A 81 -16.03 -0.53 -6.75
C MET A 81 -17.05 -1.53 -6.20
N ARG A 82 -16.98 -2.79 -6.65
CA ARG A 82 -17.87 -3.86 -6.20
C ARG A 82 -17.62 -4.28 -4.75
N TRP A 83 -16.35 -4.41 -4.34
CA TRP A 83 -15.98 -5.06 -3.09
C TRP A 83 -15.46 -4.10 -2.02
N CYS A 84 -14.94 -2.94 -2.40
CA CYS A 84 -14.41 -1.92 -1.49
C CYS A 84 -15.22 -0.60 -1.52
N GLY A 85 -16.04 -0.39 -2.56
CA GLY A 85 -16.80 0.84 -2.73
C GLY A 85 -15.98 2.03 -3.24
N PRO A 86 -16.58 3.23 -3.29
CA PRO A 86 -15.96 4.44 -3.85
C PRO A 86 -15.03 5.17 -2.87
N GLU A 87 -15.11 4.90 -1.59
CA GLU A 87 -14.37 5.65 -0.56
C GLU A 87 -12.87 5.41 -0.64
N VAL A 88 -12.10 6.43 -0.29
CA VAL A 88 -10.63 6.38 -0.18
C VAL A 88 -10.22 6.71 1.24
N GLU A 89 -9.46 5.83 1.88
CA GLU A 89 -8.87 6.10 3.18
C GLU A 89 -7.61 6.96 3.05
N VAL A 90 -7.47 7.91 3.96
CA VAL A 90 -6.31 8.80 4.03
C VAL A 90 -5.59 8.58 5.35
N GLU A 91 -4.28 8.32 5.27
CA GLU A 91 -3.39 8.17 6.43
C GLU A 91 -2.28 9.22 6.39
N GLY A 92 -1.92 9.73 7.56
CA GLY A 92 -0.68 10.48 7.75
C GLY A 92 0.33 9.66 8.54
N ILE A 93 1.61 9.85 8.25
CA ILE A 93 2.70 9.14 8.94
C ILE A 93 3.72 10.12 9.50
N ILE A 94 4.32 9.77 10.63
CA ILE A 94 5.39 10.55 11.27
C ILE A 94 6.49 9.65 11.80
N SER A 95 7.74 10.07 11.61
CA SER A 95 8.89 9.39 12.20
C SER A 95 9.16 9.90 13.63
N LEU A 96 8.82 9.09 14.63
CA LEU A 96 9.17 9.35 16.04
C LEU A 96 10.67 9.16 16.24
N LYS A 97 11.27 8.15 15.58
CA LYS A 97 12.73 7.94 15.54
C LYS A 97 13.17 7.72 14.10
N THR A 98 14.01 8.62 13.60
CA THR A 98 14.57 8.59 12.24
C THR A 98 16.01 8.11 12.27
N GLY A 99 16.42 7.32 11.28
CA GLY A 99 17.80 6.91 11.01
C GLY A 99 18.46 6.05 12.08
N GLY A 100 19.64 5.54 11.77
CA GLY A 100 20.43 4.68 12.65
C GLY A 100 19.78 3.33 12.97
N CYS A 101 18.96 2.80 12.05
CA CYS A 101 18.43 1.44 12.15
C CYS A 101 19.56 0.42 12.01
N PRO A 102 19.63 -0.63 12.82
CA PRO A 102 20.69 -1.63 12.74
C PRO A 102 20.50 -2.65 11.61
N GLU A 103 19.42 -2.55 10.84
CA GLU A 103 19.08 -3.46 9.75
C GLU A 103 19.66 -3.02 8.41
N ASP A 104 19.94 -3.97 7.52
CA ASP A 104 20.57 -3.76 6.22
C ASP A 104 19.58 -3.78 5.03
N CYS A 105 18.32 -3.44 5.24
CA CYS A 105 17.36 -3.37 4.14
C CYS A 105 17.90 -2.51 2.98
N HIS A 106 18.22 -3.12 1.84
CA HIS A 106 19.01 -2.53 0.74
C HIS A 106 18.36 -1.28 0.10
N PHE A 107 17.07 -1.10 0.24
CA PHE A 107 16.32 0.09 -0.21
C PHE A 107 16.31 1.23 0.80
N CYS A 108 16.64 0.96 2.07
CA CYS A 108 16.28 1.83 3.18
C CYS A 108 17.37 2.85 3.51
N SER A 109 17.06 4.13 3.28
CA SER A 109 17.95 5.24 3.66
C SER A 109 18.06 5.48 5.16
N GLN A 110 17.25 4.82 6.00
CA GLN A 110 17.30 4.91 7.45
C GLN A 110 18.26 3.91 8.10
N SER A 111 18.81 2.96 7.33
CA SER A 111 19.84 2.03 7.81
C SER A 111 21.08 2.80 8.31
N GLY A 112 21.56 2.43 9.48
CA GLY A 112 22.83 2.92 10.03
C GLY A 112 24.06 2.22 9.45
N LEU A 113 23.85 1.18 8.63
CA LEU A 113 24.92 0.40 7.99
C LEU A 113 25.37 0.97 6.64
N PHE A 114 24.58 1.90 6.07
CA PHE A 114 24.84 2.49 4.76
C PHE A 114 25.27 3.96 4.86
N ALA A 115 25.92 4.46 3.81
CA ALA A 115 26.38 5.85 3.69
C ALA A 115 25.23 6.81 3.33
N SER A 116 24.04 6.59 3.86
CA SER A 116 22.88 7.45 3.66
C SER A 116 23.05 8.82 4.32
N PRO A 117 22.55 9.90 3.70
CA PRO A 117 22.59 11.25 4.31
C PRO A 117 21.59 11.41 5.47
N VAL A 118 20.71 10.44 5.73
CA VAL A 118 19.70 10.50 6.79
C VAL A 118 20.36 10.48 8.16
N ARG A 119 20.10 11.51 8.97
CA ARG A 119 20.63 11.62 10.33
C ARG A 119 19.70 11.01 11.34
N SER A 120 20.26 10.45 12.44
CA SER A 120 19.46 9.97 13.54
C SER A 120 18.84 11.17 14.29
N ALA A 121 17.54 11.11 14.49
CA ALA A 121 16.75 12.13 15.17
C ALA A 121 15.58 11.49 15.93
N TRP A 122 15.14 12.18 16.97
CA TRP A 122 13.96 11.84 17.77
C TRP A 122 13.00 13.00 17.76
N LEU A 123 11.71 12.72 17.60
CA LEU A 123 10.64 13.70 17.72
C LEU A 123 10.18 13.76 19.19
N ASP A 124 9.90 14.94 19.69
CA ASP A 124 9.29 15.10 21.01
C ASP A 124 7.76 14.91 20.98
N ILE A 125 7.17 14.68 22.14
CA ILE A 125 5.73 14.42 22.24
C ILE A 125 4.88 15.61 21.79
N PRO A 126 5.18 16.88 22.15
CA PRO A 126 4.43 18.03 21.64
C PRO A 126 4.39 18.09 20.10
N SER A 127 5.52 17.87 19.45
CA SER A 127 5.62 17.85 17.98
C SER A 127 4.84 16.68 17.37
N LEU A 128 4.83 15.51 18.02
CA LEU A 128 4.05 14.35 17.63
C LEU A 128 2.55 14.64 17.67
N VAL A 129 2.06 15.28 18.74
CA VAL A 129 0.66 15.67 18.89
C VAL A 129 0.26 16.70 17.82
N GLU A 130 1.11 17.70 17.57
CA GLU A 130 0.83 18.70 16.54
C GLU A 130 0.76 18.09 15.15
N ALA A 131 1.64 17.13 14.83
CA ALA A 131 1.57 16.39 13.58
C ALA A 131 0.25 15.59 13.46
N ALA A 132 -0.21 14.93 14.52
CA ALA A 132 -1.49 14.24 14.55
C ALA A 132 -2.68 15.20 14.32
N LYS A 133 -2.64 16.40 14.92
CA LYS A 133 -3.67 17.44 14.69
C LYS A 133 -3.71 17.90 13.24
N GLN A 134 -2.55 18.11 12.63
CA GLN A 134 -2.48 18.52 11.21
C GLN A 134 -2.99 17.40 10.30
N THR A 135 -2.63 16.15 10.58
CA THR A 135 -3.13 14.97 9.86
C THR A 135 -4.65 14.86 9.96
N ALA A 136 -5.22 14.98 11.15
CA ALA A 136 -6.68 14.95 11.34
C ALA A 136 -7.39 16.09 10.57
N LYS A 137 -6.80 17.29 10.54
CA LYS A 137 -7.35 18.43 9.78
C LYS A 137 -7.39 18.21 8.27
N SER A 138 -6.50 17.38 7.71
CA SER A 138 -6.55 17.01 6.29
C SER A 138 -7.63 15.98 5.95
N GLY A 139 -8.45 15.57 6.93
CA GLY A 139 -9.50 14.57 6.75
C GLY A 139 -8.99 13.13 6.82
N ALA A 140 -7.72 12.92 7.23
CA ALA A 140 -7.18 11.59 7.47
C ALA A 140 -7.87 10.92 8.66
N THR A 141 -8.13 9.62 8.51
CA THR A 141 -8.76 8.80 9.55
C THR A 141 -7.75 8.03 10.38
N GLU A 142 -6.49 7.98 9.94
CA GLU A 142 -5.43 7.26 10.62
C GLU A 142 -4.13 8.03 10.66
N PHE A 143 -3.40 7.89 11.76
CA PHE A 143 -2.08 8.48 12.00
C PHE A 143 -1.10 7.43 12.48
N CYS A 144 -0.04 7.18 11.70
CA CYS A 144 0.94 6.14 12.00
C CYS A 144 2.21 6.70 12.64
N ILE A 145 2.56 6.17 13.81
CA ILE A 145 3.82 6.45 14.53
C ILE A 145 4.87 5.44 14.07
N VAL A 146 5.94 5.94 13.45
CA VAL A 146 7.00 5.10 12.85
C VAL A 146 8.31 5.28 13.59
N ALA A 147 9.07 4.19 13.79
CA ALA A 147 10.43 4.24 14.31
C ALA A 147 11.39 3.38 13.48
N ALA A 148 12.55 3.95 13.13
CA ALA A 148 13.63 3.26 12.42
C ALA A 148 14.43 2.38 13.38
N VAL A 149 13.95 1.16 13.63
CA VAL A 149 14.53 0.17 14.54
C VAL A 149 14.30 -1.24 14.01
N ARG A 150 15.07 -2.22 14.51
CA ARG A 150 14.77 -3.65 14.32
C ARG A 150 13.50 -4.05 15.09
N GLY A 151 13.41 -3.60 16.33
CA GLY A 151 12.30 -3.76 17.25
C GLY A 151 12.45 -2.75 18.40
N PRO A 152 11.37 -2.37 19.08
CA PRO A 152 11.43 -1.34 20.11
C PRO A 152 12.07 -1.88 21.40
N ASP A 153 12.94 -1.08 22.01
CA ASP A 153 13.39 -1.27 23.37
C ASP A 153 12.38 -0.68 24.38
N GLU A 154 12.61 -0.88 25.67
CA GLU A 154 11.75 -0.36 26.75
C GLU A 154 11.60 1.17 26.69
N ARG A 155 12.65 1.89 26.34
CA ARG A 155 12.63 3.36 26.22
C ARG A 155 11.72 3.80 25.09
N LEU A 156 11.84 3.18 23.91
CA LEU A 156 11.00 3.50 22.77
C LEU A 156 9.54 3.13 23.05
N MET A 157 9.29 1.96 23.67
CA MET A 157 7.92 1.56 24.07
C MET A 157 7.30 2.56 25.04
N ALA A 158 8.05 3.05 26.03
CA ALA A 158 7.58 4.08 26.95
C ALA A 158 7.25 5.40 26.24
N GLN A 159 8.08 5.81 25.26
CA GLN A 159 7.86 7.03 24.49
C GLN A 159 6.65 6.90 23.56
N VAL A 160 6.49 5.75 22.91
CA VAL A 160 5.30 5.44 22.08
C VAL A 160 4.04 5.46 22.93
N ALA A 161 4.07 4.84 24.12
CA ALA A 161 2.94 4.84 25.05
C ALA A 161 2.53 6.25 25.47
N ALA A 162 3.50 7.11 25.83
CA ALA A 162 3.24 8.50 26.18
C ALA A 162 2.71 9.29 24.97
N GLY A 163 3.21 9.02 23.76
CA GLY A 163 2.73 9.62 22.52
C GLY A 163 1.28 9.28 22.22
N ILE A 164 0.93 7.99 22.31
CA ILE A 164 -0.44 7.51 22.11
C ILE A 164 -1.40 8.19 23.10
N GLU A 165 -1.04 8.22 24.38
CA GLU A 165 -1.85 8.85 25.41
C GLU A 165 -2.06 10.35 25.13
N ALA A 166 -0.98 11.07 24.80
CA ALA A 166 -1.05 12.50 24.50
C ALA A 166 -1.91 12.80 23.27
N ILE A 167 -1.77 12.00 22.19
CA ILE A 167 -2.61 12.16 20.98
C ILE A 167 -4.07 11.93 21.33
N ARG A 168 -4.41 10.84 22.02
CA ARG A 168 -5.81 10.48 22.34
C ARG A 168 -6.52 11.51 23.21
N ASN A 169 -5.78 12.27 24.02
CA ASN A 169 -6.34 13.33 24.85
C ASN A 169 -6.71 14.58 24.05
N GLU A 170 -6.16 14.75 22.83
CA GLU A 170 -6.28 16.00 22.08
C GLU A 170 -6.85 15.83 20.66
N VAL A 171 -6.79 14.63 20.10
CA VAL A 171 -7.12 14.36 18.68
C VAL A 171 -8.00 13.10 18.58
N GLU A 172 -9.09 13.18 17.87
CA GLU A 172 -9.92 12.04 17.49
C GLU A 172 -9.40 11.50 16.14
N ILE A 173 -8.56 10.46 16.20
CA ILE A 173 -7.98 9.78 15.04
C ILE A 173 -7.57 8.36 15.44
N ASN A 174 -7.64 7.40 14.51
CA ASN A 174 -7.08 6.07 14.74
C ASN A 174 -5.56 6.13 14.77
N ILE A 175 -4.95 5.36 15.65
CA ILE A 175 -3.48 5.31 15.79
C ILE A 175 -2.96 3.99 15.28
N ALA A 176 -2.09 4.07 14.27
CA ALA A 176 -1.28 2.96 13.81
C ALA A 176 0.16 3.07 14.34
N CYS A 177 0.88 1.95 14.36
CA CYS A 177 2.30 1.91 14.71
C CYS A 177 3.10 1.08 13.72
N SER A 178 4.36 1.50 13.46
CA SER A 178 5.36 0.77 12.69
C SER A 178 6.71 0.82 13.42
N LEU A 179 6.97 -0.17 14.27
CA LEU A 179 8.09 -0.17 15.22
C LEU A 179 9.05 -1.36 15.00
N GLY A 180 9.01 -1.98 13.81
CA GLY A 180 9.79 -3.17 13.51
C GLY A 180 9.17 -4.45 14.07
N MET A 181 10.00 -5.45 14.38
CA MET A 181 9.57 -6.73 14.91
C MET A 181 9.23 -6.62 16.40
N LEU A 182 8.11 -7.23 16.81
CA LEU A 182 7.60 -7.17 18.18
C LEU A 182 7.76 -8.52 18.90
N THR A 183 7.91 -8.46 20.21
CA THR A 183 7.63 -9.58 21.09
C THR A 183 6.14 -9.67 21.40
N ALA A 184 5.64 -10.83 21.84
CA ALA A 184 4.24 -10.99 22.22
C ALA A 184 3.81 -9.97 23.32
N GLU A 185 4.68 -9.72 24.30
CA GLU A 185 4.42 -8.72 25.34
C GLU A 185 4.27 -7.31 24.79
N GLN A 186 5.09 -6.94 23.79
CA GLN A 186 4.99 -5.62 23.13
C GLN A 186 3.71 -5.49 22.32
N VAL A 187 3.30 -6.57 21.63
CA VAL A 187 2.02 -6.64 20.93
C VAL A 187 0.86 -6.40 21.89
N ASP A 188 0.83 -7.13 23.02
CA ASP A 188 -0.21 -6.98 24.05
C ASP A 188 -0.23 -5.54 24.61
N GLN A 189 0.93 -4.94 24.82
CA GLN A 189 1.05 -3.56 25.32
C GLN A 189 0.47 -2.55 24.34
N LEU A 190 0.67 -2.71 23.02
CA LEU A 190 0.13 -1.82 21.99
C LEU A 190 -1.39 -2.02 21.86
N ALA A 191 -1.86 -3.27 21.81
CA ALA A 191 -3.29 -3.58 21.76
C ALA A 191 -4.05 -3.02 22.98
N ALA A 192 -3.50 -3.19 24.19
CA ALA A 192 -4.09 -2.65 25.42
C ALA A 192 -4.18 -1.11 25.44
N ARG A 193 -3.34 -0.41 24.67
CA ARG A 193 -3.37 1.04 24.48
C ARG A 193 -4.31 1.47 23.36
N GLY A 194 -4.96 0.51 22.69
CA GLY A 194 -5.90 0.75 21.60
C GLY A 194 -5.22 1.20 20.32
N VAL A 195 -4.01 0.69 20.03
CA VAL A 195 -3.46 0.78 18.68
C VAL A 195 -4.41 0.04 17.75
N HIS A 196 -4.87 0.74 16.71
CA HIS A 196 -5.86 0.24 15.78
C HIS A 196 -5.22 -0.73 14.78
N ARG A 197 -4.09 -0.33 14.19
CA ARG A 197 -3.39 -1.05 13.12
C ARG A 197 -1.89 -1.12 13.37
N TYR A 198 -1.26 -2.23 12.99
CA TYR A 198 0.19 -2.35 13.02
C TYR A 198 0.75 -2.54 11.60
N ASN A 199 1.65 -1.63 11.22
CA ASN A 199 2.25 -1.61 9.89
C ASN A 199 3.60 -2.33 9.92
N HIS A 200 3.69 -3.48 9.26
CA HIS A 200 4.92 -4.28 9.16
C HIS A 200 4.98 -5.02 7.84
N ASN A 201 5.75 -4.52 6.89
CA ASN A 201 5.81 -5.08 5.55
C ASN A 201 6.58 -6.41 5.51
N LEU A 202 6.19 -7.32 4.62
CA LEU A 202 7.04 -8.43 4.16
C LEU A 202 8.10 -7.95 3.15
N GLU A 203 7.92 -6.77 2.58
CA GLU A 203 8.77 -6.06 1.62
C GLU A 203 8.78 -6.67 0.22
N THR A 204 8.87 -7.99 0.09
CA THR A 204 8.91 -8.72 -1.18
C THR A 204 8.55 -10.19 -0.98
N ALA A 205 8.51 -10.97 -2.07
CA ALA A 205 8.33 -12.41 -2.03
C ALA A 205 9.41 -13.09 -1.18
N ARG A 206 9.04 -14.17 -0.51
CA ARG A 206 9.94 -14.98 0.32
C ARG A 206 11.17 -15.46 -0.47
N SER A 207 10.97 -15.89 -1.72
CA SER A 207 12.06 -16.36 -2.59
C SER A 207 13.06 -15.26 -2.98
N PHE A 208 12.66 -13.97 -2.91
CA PHE A 208 13.53 -12.84 -3.24
C PHE A 208 14.08 -12.12 -2.00
N PHE A 209 13.53 -12.37 -0.82
CA PHE A 209 13.80 -11.62 0.41
C PHE A 209 15.29 -11.53 0.78
N ALA A 210 16.04 -12.62 0.63
CA ALA A 210 17.48 -12.64 0.92
C ALA A 210 18.33 -11.71 0.04
N ASN A 211 17.80 -11.27 -1.12
CA ASN A 211 18.46 -10.25 -1.96
C ASN A 211 18.22 -8.82 -1.45
N VAL A 212 17.25 -8.64 -0.55
CA VAL A 212 16.80 -7.34 -0.05
C VAL A 212 17.28 -7.10 1.38
N VAL A 213 17.28 -8.14 2.22
CA VAL A 213 17.63 -8.06 3.64
C VAL A 213 18.41 -9.29 4.05
N THR A 214 19.49 -9.12 4.83
CA THR A 214 20.30 -10.24 5.37
C THR A 214 20.36 -10.27 6.90
N THR A 215 19.97 -9.20 7.57
CA THR A 215 20.05 -9.06 9.04
C THR A 215 18.88 -9.69 9.80
N HIS A 216 17.81 -10.03 9.10
CA HIS A 216 16.66 -10.77 9.63
C HIS A 216 15.98 -11.57 8.51
N THR A 217 15.04 -12.45 8.87
CA THR A 217 14.35 -13.33 7.93
C THR A 217 12.94 -12.86 7.59
N TRP A 218 12.40 -13.37 6.50
CA TRP A 218 11.02 -13.18 6.10
C TRP A 218 10.05 -13.77 7.16
N GLU A 219 10.42 -14.90 7.76
CA GLU A 219 9.65 -15.60 8.80
C GLU A 219 9.54 -14.78 10.09
N GLU A 220 10.57 -14.05 10.49
CA GLU A 220 10.51 -13.14 11.65
C GLU A 220 9.47 -12.03 11.44
N ARG A 221 9.34 -11.52 10.20
CA ARG A 221 8.30 -10.55 9.85
C ARG A 221 6.91 -11.17 9.88
N TRP A 222 6.75 -12.34 9.27
CA TRP A 222 5.49 -13.09 9.29
C TRP A 222 5.02 -13.40 10.71
N GLN A 223 5.94 -13.81 11.58
CA GLN A 223 5.62 -14.08 12.98
C GLN A 223 5.09 -12.85 13.71
N THR A 224 5.69 -11.66 13.48
CA THR A 224 5.20 -10.41 14.05
C THR A 224 3.76 -10.13 13.58
N LEU A 225 3.48 -10.28 12.30
CA LEU A 225 2.13 -10.06 11.74
C LEU A 225 1.09 -11.03 12.29
N SER A 226 1.48 -12.30 12.50
CA SER A 226 0.61 -13.30 13.11
C SER A 226 0.24 -12.92 14.55
N MET A 227 1.21 -12.52 15.37
CA MET A 227 0.97 -12.07 16.75
C MET A 227 0.07 -10.81 16.80
N VAL A 228 0.26 -9.87 15.87
CA VAL A 228 -0.57 -8.65 15.75
C VAL A 228 -2.03 -9.02 15.50
N ARG A 229 -2.27 -9.93 14.56
CA ARG A 229 -3.62 -10.42 14.25
C ARG A 229 -4.26 -11.12 15.46
N ASP A 230 -3.51 -12.01 16.10
CA ASP A 230 -4.00 -12.78 17.26
C ASP A 230 -4.37 -11.86 18.43
N ALA A 231 -3.74 -10.69 18.54
CA ALA A 231 -4.07 -9.66 19.52
C ALA A 231 -5.26 -8.75 19.12
N GLY A 232 -5.85 -8.96 17.93
CA GLY A 232 -7.04 -8.23 17.46
C GLY A 232 -6.77 -6.84 16.91
N MET A 233 -5.52 -6.51 16.59
CA MET A 233 -5.17 -5.30 15.82
C MET A 233 -5.31 -5.57 14.32
N GLU A 234 -5.66 -4.56 13.53
CA GLU A 234 -5.59 -4.66 12.08
C GLU A 234 -4.14 -4.83 11.60
N VAL A 235 -3.96 -5.65 10.58
CA VAL A 235 -2.68 -5.94 9.95
C VAL A 235 -2.52 -5.11 8.68
N CYS A 236 -1.53 -4.21 8.67
CA CYS A 236 -1.07 -3.55 7.45
C CYS A 236 0.25 -4.18 7.01
N CYS A 237 0.23 -4.84 5.87
CA CYS A 237 1.39 -5.55 5.35
C CYS A 237 1.45 -5.50 3.82
N GLY A 238 2.50 -4.93 3.29
CA GLY A 238 2.81 -4.87 1.88
C GLY A 238 4.31 -4.92 1.62
N GLY A 239 4.76 -4.20 0.60
CA GLY A 239 6.17 -4.19 0.23
C GLY A 239 6.50 -3.17 -0.85
N ILE A 240 7.66 -3.37 -1.47
CA ILE A 240 8.23 -2.49 -2.48
C ILE A 240 8.38 -3.26 -3.79
N LEU A 241 7.84 -2.72 -4.86
CA LEU A 241 7.97 -3.24 -6.22
C LEU A 241 9.10 -2.51 -6.97
N GLY A 242 9.78 -3.23 -7.86
CA GLY A 242 10.87 -2.68 -8.66
C GLY A 242 12.25 -2.77 -8.02
N MET A 243 12.45 -3.69 -7.07
CA MET A 243 13.74 -3.97 -6.43
C MET A 243 14.61 -4.98 -7.22
N GLY A 244 14.19 -5.38 -8.41
CA GLY A 244 14.86 -6.39 -9.24
C GLY A 244 14.20 -7.77 -9.19
N GLU A 245 13.06 -7.91 -8.52
CA GLU A 245 12.25 -9.11 -8.50
C GLU A 245 11.68 -9.42 -9.89
N THR A 246 11.57 -10.71 -10.22
CA THR A 246 10.91 -11.19 -11.44
C THR A 246 9.38 -11.09 -11.35
N LEU A 247 8.69 -11.18 -12.50
CA LEU A 247 7.22 -11.25 -12.51
C LEU A 247 6.69 -12.46 -11.73
N GLN A 248 7.41 -13.59 -11.76
CA GLN A 248 7.08 -14.77 -10.97
C GLN A 248 7.13 -14.48 -9.47
N GLN A 249 8.19 -13.81 -9.01
CA GLN A 249 8.33 -13.40 -7.61
C GLN A 249 7.30 -12.34 -7.21
N ARG A 250 6.92 -11.45 -8.12
CA ARG A 250 5.85 -10.49 -7.87
C ARG A 250 4.48 -11.17 -7.71
N ALA A 251 4.23 -12.23 -8.51
CA ALA A 251 3.03 -13.06 -8.38
C ALA A 251 3.06 -13.90 -7.09
N GLU A 252 4.22 -14.45 -6.71
CA GLU A 252 4.43 -15.12 -5.42
C GLU A 252 4.09 -14.18 -4.26
N PHE A 253 4.61 -12.96 -4.28
CA PHE A 253 4.33 -11.97 -3.24
C PHE A 253 2.84 -11.63 -3.10
N ALA A 254 2.12 -11.48 -4.21
CA ALA A 254 0.68 -11.27 -4.17
C ALA A 254 -0.08 -12.47 -3.57
N ALA A 255 0.37 -13.69 -3.85
CA ALA A 255 -0.21 -14.92 -3.28
C ALA A 255 0.09 -15.06 -1.77
N GLU A 256 1.30 -14.72 -1.33
CA GLU A 256 1.69 -14.70 0.08
C GLU A 256 0.87 -13.67 0.88
N LEU A 257 0.63 -12.49 0.30
CA LEU A 257 -0.27 -11.51 0.92
C LEU A 257 -1.72 -12.01 0.96
N ALA A 258 -2.19 -12.72 -0.07
CA ALA A 258 -3.52 -13.32 -0.05
C ALA A 258 -3.63 -14.43 1.03
N GLU A 259 -2.58 -15.22 1.27
CA GLU A 259 -2.50 -16.19 2.36
C GLU A 259 -2.48 -15.50 3.73
N LEU A 260 -1.68 -14.46 3.87
CA LEU A 260 -1.65 -13.65 5.09
C LEU A 260 -3.02 -13.00 5.36
N GLY A 261 -3.74 -12.54 4.35
CA GLY A 261 -5.04 -11.88 4.47
C GLY A 261 -4.99 -10.59 5.29
N PRO A 262 -4.12 -9.63 4.98
CA PRO A 262 -4.04 -8.39 5.73
C PRO A 262 -5.27 -7.51 5.48
N ASP A 263 -5.59 -6.64 6.43
CA ASP A 263 -6.64 -5.64 6.30
C ASP A 263 -6.25 -4.58 5.26
N GLU A 264 -4.94 -4.31 5.18
CA GLU A 264 -4.38 -3.33 4.27
C GLU A 264 -3.06 -3.78 3.65
N VAL A 265 -2.87 -3.44 2.37
CA VAL A 265 -1.62 -3.66 1.61
C VAL A 265 -1.10 -2.33 1.05
N PRO A 266 -0.05 -1.75 1.64
CA PRO A 266 0.67 -0.65 1.01
C PRO A 266 1.51 -1.15 -0.16
N LEU A 267 1.28 -0.60 -1.34
CA LEU A 267 2.09 -0.78 -2.52
C LEU A 267 3.06 0.40 -2.64
N ASN A 268 4.32 0.15 -2.33
CA ASN A 268 5.41 1.07 -2.56
C ASN A 268 6.11 0.72 -3.88
N PHE A 269 6.75 1.71 -4.46
CA PHE A 269 7.64 1.53 -5.61
C PHE A 269 9.05 1.96 -5.20
N LEU A 270 10.06 1.26 -5.68
CA LEU A 270 11.44 1.60 -5.34
C LEU A 270 11.75 3.05 -5.75
N ASN A 271 12.18 3.82 -4.77
CA ASN A 271 12.80 5.13 -4.97
C ASN A 271 14.31 4.97 -4.70
N PRO A 272 15.15 4.80 -5.71
CA PRO A 272 16.58 4.61 -5.53
C PRO A 272 17.19 5.80 -4.76
N ARG A 273 17.79 5.51 -3.60
CA ARG A 273 18.32 6.56 -2.71
C ARG A 273 19.84 6.52 -2.67
N PRO A 274 20.52 7.67 -2.83
CA PRO A 274 21.97 7.73 -2.71
C PRO A 274 22.47 7.12 -1.40
N GLY A 275 23.54 6.32 -1.50
CA GLY A 275 24.18 5.68 -0.36
C GLY A 275 23.51 4.37 0.11
N THR A 276 22.44 3.92 -0.54
CA THR A 276 21.86 2.59 -0.34
C THR A 276 22.37 1.59 -1.39
N PRO A 277 22.35 0.27 -1.14
CA PRO A 277 22.73 -0.73 -2.13
C PRO A 277 21.90 -0.68 -3.43
N PHE A 278 20.64 -0.24 -3.36
CA PHE A 278 19.75 -0.12 -4.52
C PHE A 278 19.75 1.28 -5.18
N ALA A 279 20.76 2.11 -4.89
CA ALA A 279 20.87 3.47 -5.41
C ALA A 279 20.91 3.56 -6.95
N ASP A 280 21.46 2.54 -7.60
CA ASP A 280 21.68 2.52 -9.06
C ASP A 280 20.63 1.69 -9.82
N LEU A 281 19.59 1.17 -9.13
CA LEU A 281 18.51 0.48 -9.81
C LEU A 281 17.63 1.46 -10.59
N GLU A 282 17.15 1.02 -11.73
CA GLU A 282 16.23 1.80 -12.56
C GLU A 282 14.83 1.85 -11.92
N VAL A 283 14.16 2.99 -12.10
CA VAL A 283 12.77 3.16 -11.68
C VAL A 283 11.87 2.28 -12.56
N MET A 284 10.94 1.60 -11.93
CA MET A 284 9.99 0.70 -12.59
C MET A 284 9.17 1.45 -13.66
N PRO A 285 8.98 0.90 -14.86
CA PRO A 285 8.12 1.51 -15.90
C PRO A 285 6.67 1.69 -15.41
N VAL A 286 6.05 2.81 -15.79
CA VAL A 286 4.66 3.15 -15.40
C VAL A 286 3.67 2.04 -15.77
N GLY A 287 3.80 1.46 -16.98
CA GLY A 287 2.93 0.38 -17.43
C GLY A 287 3.00 -0.84 -16.52
N ASP A 288 4.21 -1.25 -16.13
CA ASP A 288 4.43 -2.40 -15.24
C ASP A 288 3.93 -2.13 -13.83
N ALA A 289 4.09 -0.89 -13.34
CA ALA A 289 3.56 -0.48 -12.05
C ALA A 289 2.02 -0.54 -12.03
N LEU A 290 1.36 -0.06 -13.07
CA LEU A 290 -0.09 -0.11 -13.20
C LEU A 290 -0.62 -1.54 -13.37
N LYS A 291 0.06 -2.40 -14.15
CA LYS A 291 -0.27 -3.84 -14.22
C LYS A 291 -0.16 -4.49 -12.83
N ALA A 292 0.87 -4.16 -12.06
CA ALA A 292 1.03 -4.68 -10.71
C ALA A 292 -0.10 -4.22 -9.78
N VAL A 293 -0.47 -2.93 -9.78
CA VAL A 293 -1.61 -2.42 -9.01
C VAL A 293 -2.88 -3.22 -9.31
N ALA A 294 -3.21 -3.39 -10.59
CA ALA A 294 -4.39 -4.13 -10.99
C ALA A 294 -4.30 -5.62 -10.62
N ALA A 295 -3.14 -6.26 -10.81
CA ALA A 295 -2.91 -7.65 -10.43
C ALA A 295 -3.10 -7.89 -8.93
N PHE A 296 -2.58 -6.99 -8.08
CA PHE A 296 -2.79 -7.06 -6.63
C PHE A 296 -4.27 -6.84 -6.26
N ARG A 297 -4.99 -5.92 -6.94
CA ARG A 297 -6.44 -5.79 -6.74
C ARG A 297 -7.19 -7.06 -7.11
N LEU A 298 -6.81 -7.73 -8.17
CA LEU A 298 -7.43 -8.99 -8.59
C LEU A 298 -7.05 -10.17 -7.68
N ALA A 299 -5.89 -10.16 -7.05
CA ALA A 299 -5.50 -11.14 -6.03
C ALA A 299 -6.20 -10.89 -4.68
N LEU A 300 -6.43 -9.64 -4.33
CA LEU A 300 -6.92 -9.16 -3.03
C LEU A 300 -8.18 -8.29 -3.21
N PRO A 301 -9.31 -8.87 -3.64
CA PRO A 301 -10.47 -8.09 -4.08
C PRO A 301 -11.13 -7.25 -2.98
N ARG A 302 -10.98 -7.63 -1.72
CA ARG A 302 -11.63 -6.98 -0.57
C ARG A 302 -10.67 -6.20 0.33
N THR A 303 -9.37 -6.42 0.18
CA THR A 303 -8.32 -5.78 1.00
C THR A 303 -8.17 -4.32 0.59
N MET A 304 -7.89 -3.46 1.55
CA MET A 304 -7.51 -2.08 1.27
C MET A 304 -6.15 -2.05 0.57
N LEU A 305 -6.07 -1.51 -0.64
CA LEU A 305 -4.80 -1.28 -1.34
C LEU A 305 -4.44 0.19 -1.25
N ARG A 306 -3.26 0.47 -0.71
CA ARG A 306 -2.77 1.82 -0.44
C ARG A 306 -1.63 2.21 -1.37
N PHE A 307 -1.69 3.40 -1.93
CA PHE A 307 -0.50 4.04 -2.45
C PHE A 307 0.35 4.61 -1.32
N ALA A 308 1.62 4.22 -1.33
CA ALA A 308 2.62 4.63 -0.36
C ALA A 308 3.85 5.24 -1.05
N GLY A 309 5.06 5.02 -0.55
CA GLY A 309 6.27 5.66 -1.07
C GLY A 309 6.65 5.30 -2.50
N GLY A 310 7.31 6.24 -3.19
CA GLY A 310 7.87 6.04 -4.54
C GLY A 310 6.89 6.23 -5.70
N ARG A 311 5.60 6.41 -5.44
CA ARG A 311 4.59 6.58 -6.48
C ARG A 311 4.85 7.82 -7.35
N GLU A 312 5.41 8.88 -6.77
CA GLU A 312 5.65 10.15 -7.45
C GLU A 312 6.65 9.99 -8.59
N ILE A 313 7.74 9.27 -8.34
CA ILE A 313 8.80 9.07 -9.33
C ILE A 313 8.44 7.96 -10.32
N THR A 314 7.66 6.96 -9.90
CA THR A 314 7.29 5.80 -10.73
C THR A 314 6.08 6.09 -11.60
N LEU A 315 5.04 6.70 -11.04
CA LEU A 315 3.76 6.89 -11.71
C LEU A 315 3.56 8.32 -12.25
N GLY A 316 4.13 9.33 -11.57
CA GLY A 316 3.77 10.73 -11.82
C GLY A 316 2.28 10.98 -11.58
N ASP A 317 1.80 12.16 -11.94
CA ASP A 317 0.40 12.55 -11.68
C ASP A 317 -0.60 11.70 -12.49
N LEU A 318 -0.34 11.51 -13.78
CA LEU A 318 -1.24 10.74 -14.64
C LEU A 318 -1.29 9.26 -14.26
N GLY A 319 -0.14 8.66 -13.92
CA GLY A 319 -0.09 7.28 -13.48
C GLY A 319 -0.75 7.09 -12.12
N ALA A 320 -0.59 8.03 -11.19
CA ALA A 320 -1.27 7.99 -9.89
C ALA A 320 -2.80 8.02 -10.05
N LYS A 321 -3.33 8.91 -10.91
CA LYS A 321 -4.75 8.96 -11.28
C LYS A 321 -5.25 7.62 -11.82
N ARG A 322 -4.53 7.04 -12.78
CA ARG A 322 -4.87 5.73 -13.37
C ARG A 322 -4.82 4.60 -12.35
N GLY A 323 -3.87 4.62 -11.41
CA GLY A 323 -3.75 3.61 -10.37
C GLY A 323 -4.87 3.68 -9.33
N ILE A 324 -5.32 4.90 -8.94
CA ILE A 324 -6.51 5.07 -8.10
C ILE A 324 -7.75 4.51 -8.81
N LEU A 325 -7.94 4.83 -10.09
CA LEU A 325 -9.01 4.25 -10.90
C LEU A 325 -8.78 2.74 -11.15
N GLY A 326 -7.55 2.26 -11.15
CA GLY A 326 -7.16 0.88 -11.42
C GLY A 326 -7.14 -0.05 -10.20
N GLY A 327 -7.63 0.38 -9.02
CA GLY A 327 -7.75 -0.55 -7.90
C GLY A 327 -7.32 -0.02 -6.52
N ILE A 328 -6.63 1.10 -6.44
CA ILE A 328 -6.21 1.70 -5.16
C ILE A 328 -7.41 2.36 -4.47
N ASN A 329 -7.54 2.17 -3.15
CA ASN A 329 -8.58 2.78 -2.33
C ASN A 329 -8.08 3.34 -1.00
N ALA A 330 -6.76 3.56 -0.88
CA ALA A 330 -6.16 4.30 0.23
C ALA A 330 -4.89 5.04 -0.23
N VAL A 331 -4.55 6.14 0.44
CA VAL A 331 -3.35 6.94 0.16
C VAL A 331 -2.69 7.42 1.45
N ILE A 332 -1.34 7.45 1.47
CA ILE A 332 -0.58 8.22 2.46
C ILE A 332 -0.43 9.64 1.92
N VAL A 333 -0.75 10.63 2.74
CA VAL A 333 -0.65 12.05 2.38
C VAL A 333 0.48 12.74 3.13
N GLY A 334 0.99 13.82 2.56
CA GLY A 334 2.06 14.62 3.14
C GLY A 334 3.45 14.01 2.91
N ASN A 335 4.41 14.41 3.74
CA ASN A 335 5.78 13.94 3.62
C ASN A 335 5.92 12.50 4.11
N TYR A 336 6.63 11.68 3.34
CA TYR A 336 7.11 10.39 3.81
C TYR A 336 8.29 10.56 4.78
N LEU A 337 8.62 9.50 5.52
CA LEU A 337 9.57 9.53 6.64
C LEU A 337 10.92 10.23 6.34
N THR A 338 11.48 10.05 5.16
CA THR A 338 12.78 10.57 4.74
C THR A 338 12.76 11.21 3.36
N THR A 339 11.60 11.25 2.71
CA THR A 339 11.41 11.84 1.38
C THR A 339 10.23 12.79 1.39
N LEU A 340 10.31 13.80 0.54
CA LEU A 340 9.15 14.65 0.28
C LEU A 340 8.13 13.84 -0.51
N GLY A 341 6.92 13.75 0.03
CA GLY A 341 5.76 13.29 -0.71
C GLY A 341 5.07 14.44 -1.44
N ARG A 342 3.90 14.17 -1.98
CA ARG A 342 3.04 15.25 -2.50
C ARG A 342 2.47 16.05 -1.32
N PRO A 343 2.21 17.36 -1.49
CA PRO A 343 1.39 18.09 -0.54
C PRO A 343 0.04 17.37 -0.34
N ALA A 344 -0.43 17.29 0.90
CA ALA A 344 -1.70 16.60 1.19
C ALA A 344 -2.86 17.16 0.35
N GLU A 345 -2.88 18.48 0.16
CA GLU A 345 -3.86 19.19 -0.64
C GLU A 345 -3.93 18.67 -2.09
N ALA A 346 -2.77 18.38 -2.70
CA ALA A 346 -2.72 17.89 -4.07
C ALA A 346 -3.30 16.47 -4.23
N ASP A 347 -3.20 15.62 -3.19
CA ASP A 347 -3.85 14.32 -3.18
C ASP A 347 -5.35 14.46 -2.95
N LEU A 348 -5.78 15.34 -2.06
CA LEU A 348 -7.19 15.61 -1.81
C LEU A 348 -7.88 16.21 -3.04
N GLU A 349 -7.23 17.16 -3.74
CA GLU A 349 -7.70 17.72 -5.01
C GLU A 349 -7.85 16.63 -6.09
N LEU A 350 -6.89 15.69 -6.17
CA LEU A 350 -6.97 14.57 -7.08
C LEU A 350 -8.17 13.65 -6.78
N LEU A 351 -8.42 13.37 -5.50
CA LEU A 351 -9.57 12.53 -5.10
C LEU A 351 -10.90 13.24 -5.39
N ASP A 352 -10.97 14.56 -5.17
CA ASP A 352 -12.15 15.38 -5.51
C ASP A 352 -12.38 15.41 -7.04
N GLU A 353 -11.33 15.61 -7.83
CA GLU A 353 -11.40 15.52 -9.31
C GLU A 353 -11.94 14.17 -9.78
N LEU A 354 -11.54 13.08 -9.11
CA LEU A 354 -12.00 11.72 -9.40
C LEU A 354 -13.37 11.41 -8.80
N GLN A 355 -13.98 12.34 -8.07
CA GLN A 355 -15.25 12.15 -7.34
C GLN A 355 -15.21 10.96 -6.37
N MET A 356 -14.05 10.72 -5.76
CA MET A 356 -13.83 9.66 -4.77
C MET A 356 -13.95 10.23 -3.37
N PRO A 357 -15.03 9.90 -2.62
CA PRO A 357 -15.22 10.45 -1.28
C PRO A 357 -14.15 9.91 -0.31
N LEU A 358 -13.78 10.75 0.66
CA LEU A 358 -12.93 10.29 1.75
C LEU A 358 -13.72 9.38 2.68
N LYS A 359 -13.07 8.31 3.15
CA LYS A 359 -13.62 7.43 4.19
C LYS A 359 -13.76 8.23 5.48
N ALA A 360 -14.93 8.14 6.12
CA ALA A 360 -15.16 8.79 7.41
C ALA A 360 -14.50 8.01 8.55
N LEU A 361 -14.05 8.72 9.60
CA LEU A 361 -13.62 8.09 10.84
C LEU A 361 -14.76 7.22 11.40
N ASN A 362 -14.44 6.02 11.85
CA ASN A 362 -15.40 5.01 12.34
C ASN A 362 -16.40 4.45 11.30
N ALA A 363 -16.17 4.65 10.00
CA ALA A 363 -16.89 3.89 9.00
C ALA A 363 -16.40 2.42 9.02
N SER A 364 -17.31 1.47 9.29
CA SER A 364 -17.01 0.04 9.11
C SER A 364 -16.85 -0.28 7.63
N LEU A 365 -15.88 -1.13 7.29
CA LEU A 365 -15.75 -1.71 5.95
C LEU A 365 -16.94 -2.61 5.61
#